data_7e30f3bad240ca23f694f95e518ca3cc
#
_entry.id   7e30f3bad240ca23f694f95e518ca3cc
#
_cell.length_a   1.000
_cell.length_b   1.000
_cell.length_c   1.000
_cell.angle_alpha   90.00
_cell.angle_beta   90.00
_cell.angle_gamma   90.00
#
_symmetry.space_group_name_H-M   'P 1'
#
loop_
_entity.id
_entity.type
_entity.pdbx_description
1 polymer ?
#
loop_
_entity_poly.entity_id
_entity_poly.type
_entity_poly.pdbx_seq_one_letter_code
_entity_poly.pdbx_strand_id
1 'polypeptide(L)'
;MISQQLPDYFDYAEHNVAYTLRRMKFPQDLGLLHKWMHEPHVIPQWQLNKPELELAVYFERMVCDDHQKLYIIQINQRDVGYLEIYEAKRDRLALYYNAHEHDLGWHVLLGETDVVGKGHFRAVMRMLSFMVFEHSPAEKIVGEPDESMQVYNVISEDIAYQAQEKIKLLEKTAMLYHCFKPHFYQHCGHYYQSYKQQLVQASA
;
A
#
# COMPACT_ATOMS: atom_id res chain seq x y z
N MET A 1 7.03 -7.88 15.90
CA MET A 1 6.67 -7.71 14.49
C MET A 1 6.62 -6.23 14.18
N ILE A 2 7.40 -5.78 13.18
CA ILE A 2 7.44 -4.35 12.86
C ILE A 2 6.17 -3.89 12.11
N SER A 3 5.55 -4.75 11.32
CA SER A 3 4.28 -4.47 10.67
C SER A 3 3.17 -4.16 11.67
N GLN A 4 3.17 -4.81 12.83
CA GLN A 4 2.18 -4.61 13.90
C GLN A 4 2.38 -3.30 14.69
N GLN A 5 3.56 -2.66 14.60
CA GLN A 5 3.84 -1.36 15.22
C GLN A 5 3.16 -0.19 14.45
N LEU A 6 2.81 -0.41 13.19
CA LEU A 6 2.11 0.59 12.39
C LEU A 6 0.78 0.97 13.05
N PRO A 7 0.33 2.24 12.98
CA PRO A 7 -0.92 2.66 13.59
C PRO A 7 -2.13 2.02 12.93
N ASP A 8 -3.25 1.89 13.66
CA ASP A 8 -4.51 1.39 13.11
C ASP A 8 -5.22 2.44 12.25
N TYR A 9 -4.79 3.69 12.34
CA TYR A 9 -5.34 4.83 11.63
C TYR A 9 -4.23 5.83 11.30
N PHE A 10 -4.15 6.26 10.06
CA PHE A 10 -3.17 7.26 9.62
C PHE A 10 -3.81 8.20 8.62
N ASP A 11 -3.79 9.51 8.94
CA ASP A 11 -4.29 10.56 8.08
C ASP A 11 -3.17 11.24 7.30
N TYR A 12 -3.53 11.69 6.13
CA TYR A 12 -2.70 12.48 5.25
C TYR A 12 -3.56 13.40 4.38
N ALA A 13 -3.09 14.57 4.03
CA ALA A 13 -3.78 15.43 3.06
C ALA A 13 -2.79 16.01 2.05
N GLU A 14 -3.23 16.06 0.81
CA GLU A 14 -2.48 16.61 -0.30
C GLU A 14 -3.44 17.27 -1.29
N HIS A 15 -3.12 18.50 -1.75
CA HIS A 15 -3.95 19.26 -2.71
C HIS A 15 -5.44 19.37 -2.32
N ASN A 16 -5.72 19.63 -1.04
CA ASN A 16 -7.08 19.72 -0.46
C ASN A 16 -7.89 18.41 -0.53
N VAL A 17 -7.24 17.28 -0.72
CA VAL A 17 -7.86 15.95 -0.64
C VAL A 17 -7.37 15.27 0.63
N ALA A 18 -8.31 14.75 1.41
CA ALA A 18 -8.00 13.96 2.61
C ALA A 18 -7.86 12.48 2.23
N TYR A 19 -6.79 11.86 2.68
CA TYR A 19 -6.51 10.44 2.54
C TYR A 19 -6.37 9.82 3.91
N THR A 20 -6.90 8.62 4.10
CA THR A 20 -6.81 7.90 5.36
C THR A 20 -6.51 6.42 5.10
N LEU A 21 -5.63 5.86 5.90
CA LEU A 21 -5.52 4.42 6.08
C LEU A 21 -6.21 4.07 7.39
N ARG A 22 -7.23 3.25 7.34
CA ARG A 22 -7.84 2.64 8.52
C ARG A 22 -7.61 1.14 8.53
N ARG A 23 -7.33 0.57 9.70
CA ARG A 23 -7.21 -0.89 9.83
C ARG A 23 -8.47 -1.57 9.29
N MET A 24 -8.26 -2.58 8.46
CA MET A 24 -9.33 -3.46 7.98
C MET A 24 -9.98 -4.19 9.16
N LYS A 25 -11.30 -4.30 9.14
CA LYS A 25 -12.11 -5.01 10.14
C LYS A 25 -12.75 -6.25 9.51
N PHE A 26 -12.39 -7.41 10.02
CA PHE A 26 -13.00 -8.67 9.60
C PHE A 26 -14.06 -9.11 10.65
N PRO A 27 -15.23 -9.54 10.23
CA PRO A 27 -15.71 -9.73 8.84
C PRO A 27 -16.39 -8.49 8.22
N GLN A 28 -16.43 -7.34 8.90
CA GLN A 28 -17.25 -6.18 8.52
C GLN A 28 -16.92 -5.63 7.12
N ASP A 29 -15.63 -5.64 6.72
CA ASP A 29 -15.18 -5.13 5.42
C ASP A 29 -15.22 -6.20 4.31
N LEU A 30 -15.63 -7.45 4.60
CA LEU A 30 -15.60 -8.55 3.64
C LEU A 30 -16.44 -8.25 2.38
N GLY A 31 -17.63 -7.70 2.53
CA GLY A 31 -18.49 -7.36 1.38
C GLY A 31 -17.86 -6.30 0.46
N LEU A 32 -17.10 -5.35 1.06
CA LEU A 32 -16.37 -4.33 0.31
C LEU A 32 -15.21 -4.97 -0.48
N LEU A 33 -14.43 -5.83 0.17
CA LEU A 33 -13.34 -6.56 -0.48
C LEU A 33 -13.86 -7.51 -1.56
N HIS A 34 -14.96 -8.21 -1.33
CA HIS A 34 -15.61 -9.06 -2.34
C HIS A 34 -15.98 -8.23 -3.58
N LYS A 35 -16.61 -7.06 -3.40
CA LYS A 35 -16.92 -6.14 -4.49
C LYS A 35 -15.66 -5.80 -5.30
N TRP A 36 -14.62 -5.34 -4.64
CA TRP A 36 -13.41 -4.87 -5.31
C TRP A 36 -12.61 -5.99 -5.99
N MET A 37 -12.56 -7.19 -5.39
CA MET A 37 -11.87 -8.33 -5.99
C MET A 37 -12.56 -8.84 -7.28
N HIS A 38 -13.83 -8.43 -7.53
CA HIS A 38 -14.55 -8.74 -8.76
C HIS A 38 -14.52 -7.60 -9.80
N GLU A 39 -13.88 -6.48 -9.49
CA GLU A 39 -13.74 -5.39 -10.45
C GLU A 39 -12.78 -5.79 -11.61
N PRO A 40 -13.17 -5.55 -12.88
CA PRO A 40 -12.38 -5.99 -14.04
C PRO A 40 -10.92 -5.51 -14.04
N HIS A 41 -10.64 -4.32 -13.48
CA HIS A 41 -9.28 -3.78 -13.40
C HIS A 41 -8.46 -4.36 -12.24
N VAL A 42 -9.10 -5.03 -11.27
CA VAL A 42 -8.45 -5.65 -10.10
C VAL A 42 -8.13 -7.13 -10.37
N ILE A 43 -9.03 -7.85 -11.04
CA ILE A 43 -8.93 -9.29 -11.30
C ILE A 43 -7.55 -9.71 -11.86
N PRO A 44 -6.97 -9.06 -12.88
CA PRO A 44 -5.73 -9.52 -13.49
C PRO A 44 -4.56 -9.56 -12.51
N GLN A 45 -4.54 -8.65 -11.53
CA GLN A 45 -3.42 -8.48 -10.61
C GLN A 45 -3.61 -9.30 -9.32
N TRP A 46 -4.84 -9.39 -8.83
CA TRP A 46 -5.14 -10.02 -7.54
C TRP A 46 -5.60 -11.46 -7.64
N GLN A 47 -6.31 -11.84 -8.72
CA GLN A 47 -6.81 -13.19 -8.97
C GLN A 47 -7.65 -13.76 -7.81
N LEU A 48 -8.31 -12.86 -7.06
CA LEU A 48 -9.16 -13.17 -5.91
C LEU A 48 -10.65 -12.96 -6.19
N ASN A 49 -11.07 -13.03 -7.45
CA ASN A 49 -12.48 -13.02 -7.85
C ASN A 49 -13.16 -14.34 -7.51
N LYS A 50 -13.26 -14.64 -6.22
CA LYS A 50 -13.73 -15.88 -5.65
C LYS A 50 -15.08 -15.71 -4.96
N PRO A 51 -15.85 -16.81 -4.77
CA PRO A 51 -17.06 -16.78 -3.95
C PRO A 51 -16.77 -16.18 -2.56
N GLU A 52 -17.76 -15.49 -1.99
CA GLU A 52 -17.63 -14.77 -0.72
C GLU A 52 -17.10 -15.65 0.42
N LEU A 53 -17.54 -16.90 0.50
CA LEU A 53 -17.09 -17.85 1.53
C LEU A 53 -15.58 -18.17 1.39
N GLU A 54 -15.07 -18.32 0.17
CA GLU A 54 -13.65 -18.55 -0.07
C GLU A 54 -12.82 -17.31 0.28
N LEU A 55 -13.33 -16.12 -0.04
CA LEU A 55 -12.71 -14.85 0.37
C LEU A 55 -12.75 -14.67 1.88
N ALA A 56 -13.83 -15.07 2.55
CA ALA A 56 -13.90 -15.04 4.01
C ALA A 56 -12.77 -15.85 4.64
N VAL A 57 -12.57 -17.10 4.19
CA VAL A 57 -11.48 -17.97 4.67
C VAL A 57 -10.10 -17.36 4.37
N TYR A 58 -9.94 -16.78 3.18
CA TYR A 58 -8.69 -16.12 2.81
C TYR A 58 -8.38 -14.94 3.73
N PHE A 59 -9.32 -13.99 3.90
CA PHE A 59 -9.10 -12.80 4.71
C PHE A 59 -9.05 -13.08 6.22
N GLU A 60 -9.78 -14.07 6.72
CA GLU A 60 -9.63 -14.53 8.11
C GLU A 60 -8.20 -14.99 8.39
N ARG A 61 -7.61 -15.77 7.47
CA ARG A 61 -6.22 -16.19 7.56
C ARG A 61 -5.28 -14.98 7.51
N MET A 62 -5.52 -14.03 6.59
CA MET A 62 -4.69 -12.84 6.42
C MET A 62 -4.68 -11.94 7.67
N VAL A 63 -5.82 -11.74 8.35
CA VAL A 63 -5.88 -10.93 9.58
C VAL A 63 -5.27 -11.63 10.80
N CYS A 64 -5.20 -12.98 10.78
CA CYS A 64 -4.54 -13.76 11.82
C CYS A 64 -3.03 -13.86 11.64
N ASP A 65 -2.52 -13.51 10.46
CA ASP A 65 -1.09 -13.56 10.17
C ASP A 65 -0.37 -12.31 10.70
N ASP A 66 0.59 -12.51 11.58
CA ASP A 66 1.26 -11.43 12.32
C ASP A 66 2.39 -10.74 11.54
N HIS A 67 2.76 -11.26 10.34
CA HIS A 67 3.79 -10.63 9.52
C HIS A 67 3.26 -9.48 8.65
N GLN A 68 1.96 -9.25 8.67
CA GLN A 68 1.32 -8.23 7.84
C GLN A 68 0.23 -7.46 8.59
N LYS A 69 -0.10 -6.27 8.11
CA LYS A 69 -1.20 -5.45 8.60
C LYS A 69 -2.03 -4.94 7.43
N LEU A 70 -3.35 -5.08 7.54
CA LEU A 70 -4.29 -4.86 6.46
C LEU A 70 -5.07 -3.57 6.68
N TYR A 71 -5.23 -2.78 5.61
CA TYR A 71 -5.88 -1.46 5.68
C TYR A 71 -6.92 -1.29 4.58
N ILE A 72 -7.92 -0.47 4.88
CA ILE A 72 -8.81 0.13 3.90
C ILE A 72 -8.30 1.54 3.61
N ILE A 73 -8.21 1.88 2.35
CA ILE A 73 -7.85 3.21 1.86
C ILE A 73 -9.12 4.05 1.74
N GLN A 74 -9.08 5.24 2.33
CA GLN A 74 -10.17 6.21 2.18
C GLN A 74 -9.69 7.46 1.45
N ILE A 75 -10.57 8.04 0.63
CA ILE A 75 -10.43 9.37 0.04
C ILE A 75 -11.65 10.19 0.42
N ASN A 76 -11.45 11.33 1.11
CA ASN A 76 -12.51 12.16 1.65
C ASN A 76 -13.54 11.35 2.44
N GLN A 77 -13.07 10.49 3.36
CA GLN A 77 -13.85 9.62 4.24
C GLN A 77 -14.64 8.50 3.52
N ARG A 78 -14.45 8.30 2.21
CA ARG A 78 -15.05 7.22 1.45
C ARG A 78 -14.05 6.08 1.26
N ASP A 79 -14.45 4.86 1.59
CA ASP A 79 -13.68 3.65 1.33
C ASP A 79 -13.53 3.44 -0.18
N VAL A 80 -12.28 3.35 -0.68
CA VAL A 80 -12.00 3.31 -2.11
C VAL A 80 -11.00 2.24 -2.53
N GLY A 81 -10.31 1.61 -1.58
CA GLY A 81 -9.28 0.64 -1.92
C GLY A 81 -8.77 -0.14 -0.71
N TYR A 82 -7.83 -1.02 -0.96
CA TYR A 82 -7.26 -1.94 0.02
C TYR A 82 -5.73 -1.93 -0.06
N LEU A 83 -5.09 -2.11 1.08
CA LEU A 83 -3.64 -2.10 1.23
C LEU A 83 -3.21 -3.18 2.23
N GLU A 84 -2.18 -3.94 1.87
CA GLU A 84 -1.43 -4.84 2.75
C GLU A 84 -0.04 -4.24 2.98
N ILE A 85 0.42 -4.18 4.23
CA ILE A 85 1.82 -3.91 4.57
C ILE A 85 2.38 -5.15 5.25
N TYR A 86 3.41 -5.75 4.68
CA TYR A 86 3.98 -7.01 5.15
C TYR A 86 5.49 -6.92 5.41
N GLU A 87 6.00 -7.80 6.27
CA GLU A 87 7.43 -7.95 6.56
C GLU A 87 8.09 -8.72 5.43
N ALA A 88 8.82 -8.01 4.56
CA ALA A 88 9.36 -8.59 3.33
C ALA A 88 10.36 -9.75 3.58
N LYS A 89 11.06 -9.75 4.73
CA LYS A 89 11.95 -10.84 5.12
C LYS A 89 11.22 -12.16 5.38
N ARG A 90 9.93 -12.09 5.73
CA ARG A 90 9.08 -13.26 6.03
C ARG A 90 8.19 -13.66 4.86
N ASP A 91 8.20 -12.85 3.81
CA ASP A 91 7.49 -13.11 2.57
C ASP A 91 8.38 -13.85 1.56
N ARG A 92 7.74 -14.48 0.57
CA ARG A 92 8.41 -15.13 -0.57
C ARG A 92 9.33 -14.19 -1.35
N LEU A 93 9.07 -12.88 -1.29
CA LEU A 93 9.88 -11.86 -1.95
C LEU A 93 11.33 -11.86 -1.44
N ALA A 94 11.58 -12.29 -0.20
CA ALA A 94 12.92 -12.46 0.36
C ALA A 94 13.83 -13.43 -0.42
N LEU A 95 13.27 -14.28 -1.29
CA LEU A 95 14.04 -15.20 -2.15
C LEU A 95 14.65 -14.49 -3.37
N TYR A 96 14.22 -13.26 -3.69
CA TYR A 96 14.57 -12.57 -4.92
C TYR A 96 15.49 -11.37 -4.72
N TYR A 97 15.75 -10.96 -3.48
CA TYR A 97 16.72 -9.92 -3.16
C TYR A 97 17.29 -10.10 -1.76
N ASN A 98 18.33 -9.34 -1.42
CA ASN A 98 18.90 -9.38 -0.06
C ASN A 98 17.99 -8.63 0.92
N ALA A 99 16.96 -9.31 1.45
CA ALA A 99 15.97 -8.74 2.34
C ALA A 99 16.52 -8.55 3.76
N HIS A 100 16.33 -7.36 4.32
CA HIS A 100 16.65 -7.04 5.71
C HIS A 100 15.42 -7.25 6.62
N GLU A 101 15.66 -7.43 7.93
CA GLU A 101 14.59 -7.67 8.91
C GLU A 101 13.61 -6.52 9.04
N HIS A 102 14.03 -5.31 8.69
CA HIS A 102 13.20 -4.10 8.75
C HIS A 102 12.64 -3.68 7.39
N ASP A 103 12.79 -4.50 6.35
CA ASP A 103 12.15 -4.21 5.06
C ASP A 103 10.65 -4.48 5.15
N LEU A 104 9.84 -3.50 4.78
CA LEU A 104 8.39 -3.67 4.63
C LEU A 104 8.00 -3.66 3.15
N GLY A 105 7.10 -4.55 2.79
CA GLY A 105 6.50 -4.61 1.46
C GLY A 105 5.05 -4.16 1.47
N TRP A 106 4.49 -3.96 0.28
CA TRP A 106 3.09 -3.59 0.12
C TRP A 106 2.43 -4.29 -1.06
N HIS A 107 1.11 -4.55 -0.91
CA HIS A 107 0.18 -4.78 -2.01
C HIS A 107 -0.94 -3.76 -1.92
N VAL A 108 -1.30 -3.12 -3.02
CA VAL A 108 -2.28 -2.02 -3.03
C VAL A 108 -3.24 -2.14 -4.20
N LEU A 109 -4.50 -1.85 -3.98
CA LEU A 109 -5.50 -1.65 -5.02
C LEU A 109 -6.37 -0.43 -4.73
N LEU A 110 -6.82 0.23 -5.78
CA LEU A 110 -7.98 1.13 -5.76
C LEU A 110 -9.15 0.37 -6.38
N GLY A 111 -10.15 0.04 -5.58
CA GLY A 111 -11.28 -0.78 -6.00
C GLY A 111 -12.40 0.03 -6.64
N GLU A 112 -12.57 1.31 -6.25
CA GLU A 112 -13.59 2.17 -6.84
C GLU A 112 -13.13 2.75 -8.18
N THR A 113 -13.86 2.47 -9.25
CA THR A 113 -13.47 2.84 -10.62
C THR A 113 -13.43 4.33 -10.87
N ASP A 114 -14.25 5.12 -10.16
CA ASP A 114 -14.33 6.57 -10.33
C ASP A 114 -13.12 7.32 -9.76
N VAL A 115 -12.27 6.67 -8.94
CA VAL A 115 -11.00 7.25 -8.45
C VAL A 115 -9.78 6.81 -9.25
N VAL A 116 -9.91 5.75 -10.06
CA VAL A 116 -8.83 5.24 -10.91
C VAL A 116 -8.51 6.25 -12.02
N GLY A 117 -7.22 6.48 -12.28
CA GLY A 117 -6.77 7.42 -13.31
C GLY A 117 -6.94 8.91 -12.95
N LYS A 118 -7.35 9.24 -11.71
CA LYS A 118 -7.52 10.64 -11.24
C LYS A 118 -6.30 11.21 -10.49
N GLY A 119 -5.18 10.50 -10.48
CA GLY A 119 -3.94 10.95 -9.82
C GLY A 119 -3.82 10.58 -8.34
N HIS A 120 -4.88 10.06 -7.72
CA HIS A 120 -4.89 9.70 -6.30
C HIS A 120 -3.85 8.65 -5.91
N PHE A 121 -3.48 7.78 -6.84
CA PHE A 121 -2.55 6.69 -6.55
C PHE A 121 -1.17 7.19 -6.07
N ARG A 122 -0.67 8.33 -6.60
CA ARG A 122 0.57 8.95 -6.12
C ARG A 122 0.48 9.37 -4.65
N ALA A 123 -0.62 10.02 -4.28
CA ALA A 123 -0.85 10.47 -2.91
C ALA A 123 -1.01 9.28 -1.95
N VAL A 124 -1.69 8.21 -2.37
CA VAL A 124 -1.82 6.96 -1.60
C VAL A 124 -0.44 6.32 -1.36
N MET A 125 0.42 6.25 -2.39
CA MET A 125 1.77 5.71 -2.26
C MET A 125 2.65 6.56 -1.34
N ARG A 126 2.54 7.90 -1.41
CA ARG A 126 3.23 8.79 -0.45
C ARG A 126 2.71 8.60 0.97
N MET A 127 1.40 8.54 1.15
CA MET A 127 0.76 8.31 2.45
C MET A 127 1.25 7.03 3.12
N LEU A 128 1.22 5.89 2.40
CA LEU A 128 1.70 4.63 2.95
C LEU A 128 3.19 4.69 3.31
N SER A 129 4.00 5.34 2.48
CA SER A 129 5.44 5.48 2.73
C SER A 129 5.72 6.36 3.95
N PHE A 130 5.00 7.47 4.13
CA PHE A 130 5.08 8.29 5.35
C PHE A 130 4.67 7.48 6.57
N MET A 131 3.54 6.75 6.51
CA MET A 131 3.10 5.92 7.62
C MET A 131 4.18 4.91 8.01
N VAL A 132 4.74 4.20 7.05
CA VAL A 132 5.78 3.19 7.30
C VAL A 132 7.03 3.82 7.92
N PHE A 133 7.56 4.88 7.31
CA PHE A 133 8.83 5.48 7.76
C PHE A 133 8.72 6.28 9.06
N GLU A 134 7.54 6.80 9.41
CA GLU A 134 7.31 7.53 10.66
C GLU A 134 7.00 6.59 11.84
N HIS A 135 6.40 5.42 11.59
CA HIS A 135 5.86 4.56 12.64
C HIS A 135 6.51 3.17 12.72
N SER A 136 7.62 2.96 12.00
CA SER A 136 8.39 1.73 12.12
C SER A 136 9.89 1.99 11.95
N PRO A 137 10.76 1.02 12.32
CA PRO A 137 12.20 1.12 12.08
C PRO A 137 12.60 0.84 10.62
N ALA A 138 11.65 0.77 9.69
CA ALA A 138 11.95 0.48 8.28
C ALA A 138 12.83 1.58 7.67
N GLU A 139 13.90 1.16 6.99
CA GLU A 139 14.78 2.01 6.20
C GLU A 139 14.55 1.84 4.69
N LYS A 140 13.80 0.79 4.32
CA LYS A 140 13.47 0.48 2.94
C LYS A 140 12.06 -0.12 2.84
N ILE A 141 11.30 0.35 1.84
CA ILE A 141 10.03 -0.23 1.43
C ILE A 141 10.25 -0.90 0.07
N VAL A 142 9.62 -2.04 -0.14
CA VAL A 142 9.73 -2.81 -1.39
C VAL A 142 8.36 -3.05 -2.01
N GLY A 143 8.33 -3.25 -3.31
CA GLY A 143 7.12 -3.64 -4.02
C GLY A 143 7.46 -4.39 -5.29
N GLU A 144 6.56 -5.30 -5.72
CA GLU A 144 6.79 -6.14 -6.88
C GLU A 144 5.53 -6.18 -7.79
N PRO A 145 5.08 -5.02 -8.30
CA PRO A 145 3.97 -4.99 -9.23
C PRO A 145 4.28 -5.79 -10.50
N ASP A 146 3.23 -6.35 -11.10
CA ASP A 146 3.37 -6.99 -12.42
C ASP A 146 3.96 -6.03 -13.45
N GLU A 147 4.89 -6.51 -14.29
CA GLU A 147 5.59 -5.68 -15.26
C GLU A 147 4.66 -5.02 -16.29
N SER A 148 3.47 -5.57 -16.50
CA SER A 148 2.45 -4.98 -17.39
C SER A 148 1.80 -3.73 -16.82
N MET A 149 1.95 -3.46 -15.50
CA MET A 149 1.35 -2.29 -14.85
C MET A 149 2.12 -1.01 -15.15
N GLN A 150 1.82 -0.38 -16.27
CA GLN A 150 2.50 0.82 -16.77
C GLN A 150 2.44 2.02 -15.81
N VAL A 151 1.47 2.04 -14.88
CA VAL A 151 1.34 3.14 -13.91
C VAL A 151 2.62 3.33 -13.10
N TYR A 152 3.30 2.26 -12.70
CA TYR A 152 4.54 2.35 -11.92
C TYR A 152 5.70 2.94 -12.70
N ASN A 153 5.78 2.70 -14.02
CA ASN A 153 6.80 3.32 -14.87
C ASN A 153 6.62 4.85 -14.94
N VAL A 154 5.38 5.33 -14.77
CA VAL A 154 5.06 6.75 -14.86
C VAL A 154 5.24 7.48 -13.52
N ILE A 155 4.91 6.80 -12.40
CA ILE A 155 4.86 7.49 -11.10
C ILE A 155 6.06 7.20 -10.20
N SER A 156 6.91 6.21 -10.52
CA SER A 156 7.97 5.74 -9.61
C SER A 156 8.90 6.87 -9.15
N GLU A 157 9.30 7.76 -10.03
CA GLU A 157 10.12 8.93 -9.69
C GLU A 157 9.35 9.89 -8.76
N ASP A 158 8.06 10.17 -9.04
CA ASP A 158 7.22 11.09 -8.25
C ASP A 158 6.99 10.61 -6.82
N ILE A 159 7.13 9.32 -6.57
CA ILE A 159 6.96 8.68 -5.26
C ILE A 159 8.27 8.14 -4.67
N ALA A 160 9.41 8.45 -5.33
CA ALA A 160 10.77 8.06 -4.93
C ALA A 160 11.00 6.53 -4.85
N TYR A 161 10.32 5.76 -5.68
CA TYR A 161 10.55 4.31 -5.85
C TYR A 161 11.48 4.06 -7.03
N GLN A 162 12.53 3.30 -6.79
CA GLN A 162 13.57 3.00 -7.77
C GLN A 162 13.39 1.59 -8.31
N ALA A 163 13.20 1.46 -9.62
CA ALA A 163 13.19 0.16 -10.29
C ALA A 163 14.56 -0.52 -10.13
N GLN A 164 14.55 -1.79 -9.75
CA GLN A 164 15.73 -2.61 -9.57
C GLN A 164 15.86 -3.59 -10.75
N GLU A 165 15.30 -4.76 -10.62
CA GLU A 165 15.37 -5.83 -11.61
C GLU A 165 14.01 -6.50 -11.80
N LYS A 166 13.86 -7.19 -12.92
CA LYS A 166 12.69 -8.06 -13.15
C LYS A 166 12.90 -9.38 -12.44
N ILE A 167 11.90 -9.76 -11.66
CA ILE A 167 11.88 -11.04 -10.95
C ILE A 167 10.76 -11.92 -11.50
N LYS A 168 11.02 -13.23 -11.59
CA LYS A 168 10.02 -14.22 -12.01
C LYS A 168 9.42 -14.86 -10.78
N LEU A 169 8.21 -14.47 -10.44
CA LEU A 169 7.38 -15.13 -9.45
C LEU A 169 6.62 -16.29 -10.13
N LEU A 170 5.97 -17.13 -9.34
CA LEU A 170 5.26 -18.31 -9.86
C LEU A 170 4.11 -17.89 -10.80
N GLU A 171 3.40 -16.82 -10.45
CA GLU A 171 2.19 -16.35 -11.12
C GLU A 171 2.40 -15.15 -12.07
N LYS A 172 3.54 -14.44 -11.95
CA LYS A 172 3.80 -13.21 -12.74
C LYS A 172 5.28 -12.94 -12.94
N THR A 173 5.62 -12.16 -13.94
CA THR A 173 6.89 -11.43 -13.99
C THR A 173 6.66 -10.05 -13.38
N ALA A 174 7.42 -9.70 -12.36
CA ALA A 174 7.28 -8.43 -11.65
C ALA A 174 8.52 -7.57 -11.81
N MET A 175 8.35 -6.25 -11.74
CA MET A 175 9.45 -5.31 -11.54
C MET A 175 9.62 -5.07 -10.05
N LEU A 176 10.80 -5.38 -9.52
CA LEU A 176 11.14 -5.08 -8.14
C LEU A 176 11.44 -3.59 -7.99
N TYR A 177 10.80 -2.94 -7.03
CA TYR A 177 11.05 -1.54 -6.67
C TYR A 177 11.55 -1.44 -5.23
N HIS A 178 12.51 -0.54 -5.01
CA HIS A 178 12.97 -0.15 -3.68
C HIS A 178 12.68 1.34 -3.45
N CYS A 179 12.18 1.67 -2.28
CA CYS A 179 12.04 3.04 -1.77
C CYS A 179 12.87 3.16 -0.50
N PHE A 180 13.99 3.88 -0.57
CA PHE A 180 14.85 4.11 0.59
C PHE A 180 14.43 5.35 1.33
N LYS A 181 14.36 5.29 2.67
CA LYS A 181 13.91 6.37 3.54
C LYS A 181 14.58 7.71 3.27
N PRO A 182 15.92 7.83 3.20
CA PRO A 182 16.56 9.12 2.92
C PRO A 182 16.18 9.70 1.56
N HIS A 183 16.14 8.85 0.52
CA HIS A 183 15.77 9.25 -0.83
C HIS A 183 14.30 9.69 -0.90
N PHE A 184 13.40 8.96 -0.22
CA PHE A 184 11.98 9.32 -0.14
C PHE A 184 11.78 10.69 0.50
N TYR A 185 12.42 10.98 1.64
CA TYR A 185 12.29 12.28 2.29
C TYR A 185 12.92 13.43 1.50
N GLN A 186 13.99 13.17 0.78
CA GLN A 186 14.59 14.15 -0.12
C GLN A 186 13.60 14.59 -1.22
N HIS A 187 12.84 13.65 -1.79
CA HIS A 187 11.92 13.91 -2.90
C HIS A 187 10.51 14.29 -2.44
N CYS A 188 9.98 13.59 -1.44
CA CYS A 188 8.58 13.68 -1.02
C CYS A 188 8.38 14.39 0.32
N GLY A 189 9.43 14.65 1.10
CA GLY A 189 9.31 15.17 2.47
C GLY A 189 8.54 16.49 2.57
N HIS A 190 8.60 17.33 1.54
CA HIS A 190 7.88 18.60 1.49
C HIS A 190 6.35 18.44 1.51
N TYR A 191 5.81 17.36 0.94
CA TYR A 191 4.36 17.05 1.01
C TYR A 191 3.91 16.83 2.44
N TYR A 192 4.68 16.05 3.22
CA TYR A 192 4.35 15.75 4.62
C TYR A 192 4.53 16.97 5.52
N GLN A 193 5.53 17.80 5.28
CA GLN A 193 5.72 19.06 6.00
C GLN A 193 4.53 20.00 5.78
N SER A 194 4.08 20.14 4.53
CA SER A 194 2.90 20.93 4.19
C SER A 194 1.64 20.43 4.92
N TYR A 195 1.44 19.12 4.96
CA TYR A 195 0.34 18.52 5.71
C TYR A 195 0.42 18.82 7.22
N LYS A 196 1.61 18.63 7.84
CA LYS A 196 1.80 18.95 9.27
C LYS A 196 1.52 20.42 9.59
N GLN A 197 1.90 21.35 8.72
CA GLN A 197 1.61 22.78 8.88
C GLN A 197 0.11 23.07 8.83
N GLN A 198 -0.64 22.41 7.93
CA GLN A 198 -2.10 22.54 7.87
C GLN A 198 -2.78 22.06 9.15
N LEU A 199 -2.32 20.95 9.75
CA LEU A 199 -2.85 20.44 11.02
C LEU A 199 -2.66 21.44 12.16
N VAL A 200 -1.50 22.08 12.26
CA VAL A 200 -1.22 23.10 13.29
C VAL A 200 -2.13 24.32 13.12
N GLN A 201 -2.33 24.78 11.88
CA GLN A 201 -3.20 25.91 11.58
C GLN A 201 -4.68 25.63 11.86
N ALA A 202 -5.13 24.39 11.63
CA ALA A 202 -6.50 23.99 11.90
C ALA A 202 -6.82 23.80 13.39
N SER A 203 -5.77 23.68 14.22
CA SER A 203 -5.87 23.47 15.67
C SER A 203 -5.71 24.77 16.48
N ALA A 204 -5.37 25.89 15.84
CA ALA A 204 -5.15 27.22 16.42
C ALA A 204 -6.38 28.11 16.26
#